data_15ebc48214efe203e90d31f96a47b76d
#
_entry.id   15ebc48214efe203e90d31f96a47b76d
#
_cell.length_a   1.000
_cell.length_b   1.000
_cell.length_c   1.000
_cell.angle_alpha   90.00
_cell.angle_beta   90.00
_cell.angle_gamma   90.00
#
_symmetry.space_group_name_H-M   'P 1'
#
loop_
_entity.id
_entity.type
_entity.pdbx_description
1 polymer ?
#
loop_
_entity_poly.entity_id
_entity_poly.type
_entity_poly.pdbx_seq_one_letter_code
_entity_poly.pdbx_strand_id
1 'polypeptide(L)'
;MSSPRPGARVGLPPGRSKLRCVSEDQNQRRYPWEPGTATGIGSMPGTNPDEAMRVIAGELPNFPHLPELPGRGPGADMVGRTAGLLIDIPAEVTPRGWRLAERPGRDMARARSMLSTDLDVMEEVLEGYRGLLKIQLCGPWTLAAALELPRTLNVAIADPGAVADLTTSLAEGAAAYAADVTKRVPGAQLVVQFDEPSLPGVAAGEVPTASGLSRLAEPEEDVLRDRLTQVIASVSGHTIVHCCASSVPFGLFRASGADSVAFDLSQLRRGEEDGVAEAADVGQGLLIGAVATGPAPATGPAPAAPSTAGGSASGTASQGRTNPNDGSAGARDTADRVIRLYQRLGLPLDTLAAQAVITPACGLAGASPAQARAALTRCREAGSMLAELIEETGEEPR
;
A
#
# COMPACT_ATOMS: atom_id res chain seq x y z
N MET A 1 -9.59 -29.78 -73.79
CA MET A 1 -9.57 -28.33 -73.88
C MET A 1 -10.65 -27.80 -72.97
N SER A 2 -10.32 -27.36 -71.77
CA SER A 2 -11.22 -26.62 -70.90
C SER A 2 -10.34 -25.88 -69.89
N SER A 3 -10.39 -24.55 -69.95
CA SER A 3 -9.66 -23.60 -69.14
C SER A 3 -10.04 -23.64 -67.67
N PRO A 4 -9.14 -23.34 -66.75
CA PRO A 4 -9.44 -23.21 -65.32
C PRO A 4 -10.01 -21.82 -64.98
N ARG A 5 -11.02 -21.80 -64.08
CA ARG A 5 -11.62 -20.58 -63.51
C ARG A 5 -10.73 -20.00 -62.43
N PRO A 6 -10.69 -18.67 -62.23
CA PRO A 6 -9.87 -18.02 -61.22
C PRO A 6 -10.48 -18.11 -59.84
N GLY A 7 -9.57 -18.24 -58.81
CA GLY A 7 -9.90 -18.40 -57.42
C GLY A 7 -10.56 -17.18 -56.78
N ALA A 8 -11.50 -17.43 -55.91
CA ALA A 8 -12.18 -16.46 -55.06
C ALA A 8 -11.23 -15.94 -53.96
N ARG A 9 -11.05 -14.62 -53.90
CA ARG A 9 -10.36 -13.93 -52.77
C ARG A 9 -11.33 -13.91 -51.61
N VAL A 10 -10.93 -14.54 -50.51
CA VAL A 10 -11.62 -14.39 -49.22
C VAL A 10 -11.19 -13.04 -48.64
N GLY A 11 -12.15 -12.10 -48.64
CA GLY A 11 -11.95 -10.80 -47.99
C GLY A 11 -12.06 -10.94 -46.47
N LEU A 12 -11.03 -10.48 -45.78
CA LEU A 12 -11.06 -10.25 -44.34
C LEU A 12 -12.06 -9.12 -44.01
N PRO A 13 -12.87 -9.23 -42.96
CA PRO A 13 -13.78 -8.17 -42.57
C PRO A 13 -13.00 -6.97 -42.03
N PRO A 14 -13.42 -5.72 -42.31
CA PRO A 14 -12.78 -4.53 -41.80
C PRO A 14 -12.95 -4.46 -40.27
N GLY A 15 -11.84 -4.44 -39.57
CA GLY A 15 -11.77 -4.15 -38.17
C GLY A 15 -12.34 -2.73 -37.89
N ARG A 16 -13.51 -2.66 -37.31
CA ARG A 16 -14.06 -1.41 -36.78
C ARG A 16 -13.26 -1.02 -35.55
N SER A 17 -12.29 -0.14 -35.71
CA SER A 17 -11.78 0.67 -34.62
C SER A 17 -12.95 1.54 -34.15
N LYS A 18 -13.54 1.17 -33.02
CA LYS A 18 -14.43 2.07 -32.29
C LYS A 18 -13.57 3.15 -31.67
N LEU A 19 -13.28 4.20 -32.43
CA LEU A 19 -12.98 5.51 -31.86
C LEU A 19 -14.25 5.90 -31.08
N ARG A 20 -14.19 5.73 -29.77
CA ARG A 20 -15.16 6.29 -28.83
C ARG A 20 -14.97 7.80 -28.91
N CYS A 21 -15.89 8.50 -29.54
CA CYS A 21 -16.07 9.93 -29.37
C CYS A 21 -16.40 10.13 -27.89
N VAL A 22 -15.42 10.62 -27.13
CA VAL A 22 -15.60 11.08 -25.77
C VAL A 22 -16.27 12.44 -25.88
N SER A 23 -17.49 12.57 -25.35
CA SER A 23 -18.16 13.85 -25.19
C SER A 23 -17.28 14.75 -24.29
N GLU A 24 -17.07 16.00 -24.72
CA GLU A 24 -16.20 17.02 -24.13
C GLU A 24 -16.63 17.50 -22.73
N ASP A 25 -17.49 16.79 -22.00
CA ASP A 25 -18.11 17.30 -20.76
C ASP A 25 -17.83 16.47 -19.50
N GLN A 26 -16.81 15.63 -19.52
CA GLN A 26 -16.18 15.09 -18.31
C GLN A 26 -14.69 15.38 -18.41
N ASN A 27 -14.27 16.44 -17.74
CA ASN A 27 -12.88 16.66 -17.36
C ASN A 27 -12.46 15.41 -16.56
N GLN A 28 -11.98 14.37 -17.23
CA GLN A 28 -11.58 13.10 -16.63
C GLN A 28 -10.37 13.42 -15.77
N ARG A 29 -10.63 13.69 -14.48
CA ARG A 29 -9.57 13.82 -13.49
C ARG A 29 -8.71 12.56 -13.58
N ARG A 30 -7.42 12.77 -13.67
CA ARG A 30 -6.42 11.70 -13.76
C ARG A 30 -6.39 10.86 -12.50
N TYR A 31 -6.72 11.46 -11.34
CA TYR A 31 -6.73 10.84 -10.03
C TYR A 31 -8.15 10.80 -9.47
N PRO A 32 -8.49 9.76 -8.69
CA PRO A 32 -9.83 9.62 -8.12
C PRO A 32 -10.10 10.57 -6.94
N TRP A 33 -9.10 11.25 -6.42
CA TRP A 33 -9.19 12.17 -5.28
C TRP A 33 -9.19 13.64 -5.70
N GLU A 34 -9.65 14.46 -4.76
CA GLU A 34 -9.58 15.92 -4.87
C GLU A 34 -8.23 16.42 -4.35
N PRO A 35 -7.76 17.59 -4.80
CA PRO A 35 -6.63 18.28 -4.19
C PRO A 35 -6.81 18.41 -2.67
N GLY A 36 -5.72 18.27 -1.93
CA GLY A 36 -5.77 18.36 -0.47
C GLY A 36 -6.26 17.12 0.26
N THR A 37 -6.49 16.02 -0.45
CA THR A 37 -6.94 14.75 0.15
C THR A 37 -5.84 14.10 1.01
N ALA A 38 -6.28 13.42 2.07
CA ALA A 38 -5.43 12.60 2.94
C ALA A 38 -6.07 11.25 3.20
N THR A 39 -5.24 10.23 3.49
CA THR A 39 -5.70 8.90 3.92
C THR A 39 -4.71 8.29 4.92
N GLY A 40 -5.08 7.18 5.57
CA GLY A 40 -4.18 6.40 6.40
C GLY A 40 -3.50 5.27 5.62
N ILE A 41 -2.47 4.64 6.21
CA ILE A 41 -1.80 3.49 5.58
C ILE A 41 -2.62 2.20 5.76
N GLY A 42 -3.11 1.91 6.98
CA GLY A 42 -3.92 0.72 7.22
C GLY A 42 -4.03 0.40 8.70
N SER A 43 -2.93 0.07 9.37
CA SER A 43 -2.97 -0.39 10.75
C SER A 43 -3.26 0.72 11.74
N MET A 44 -4.07 0.36 12.76
CA MET A 44 -4.50 1.22 13.85
C MET A 44 -4.20 0.55 15.20
N PRO A 45 -4.04 1.33 16.29
CA PRO A 45 -3.91 0.78 17.64
C PRO A 45 -5.23 0.22 18.16
N GLY A 46 -5.14 -0.62 19.18
CA GLY A 46 -6.30 -1.19 19.86
C GLY A 46 -6.80 -2.49 19.24
N THR A 47 -7.99 -2.90 19.67
CA THR A 47 -8.58 -4.21 19.31
C THR A 47 -10.06 -4.11 18.91
N ASN A 48 -10.65 -2.91 18.99
CA ASN A 48 -12.06 -2.67 18.70
C ASN A 48 -12.22 -2.11 17.27
N PRO A 49 -12.79 -2.88 16.31
CA PRO A 49 -12.95 -2.43 14.93
C PRO A 49 -13.95 -1.26 14.78
N ASP A 50 -15.00 -1.22 15.60
CA ASP A 50 -15.99 -0.13 15.56
C ASP A 50 -15.37 1.21 15.96
N GLU A 51 -14.60 1.24 17.05
CA GLU A 51 -13.90 2.44 17.48
C GLU A 51 -12.87 2.90 16.42
N ALA A 52 -12.08 1.98 15.88
CA ALA A 52 -11.09 2.31 14.88
C ALA A 52 -11.73 2.84 13.59
N MET A 53 -12.80 2.19 13.10
CA MET A 53 -13.49 2.61 11.87
C MET A 53 -14.15 3.97 12.03
N ARG A 54 -14.80 4.26 13.19
CA ARG A 54 -15.41 5.58 13.46
C ARG A 54 -14.36 6.69 13.58
N VAL A 55 -13.20 6.40 14.17
CA VAL A 55 -12.08 7.36 14.19
C VAL A 55 -11.61 7.67 12.77
N ILE A 56 -11.41 6.64 11.95
CA ILE A 56 -10.97 6.82 10.55
C ILE A 56 -12.00 7.60 9.74
N ALA A 57 -13.27 7.23 9.81
CA ALA A 57 -14.34 7.90 9.07
C ALA A 57 -14.51 9.37 9.50
N GLY A 58 -14.30 9.67 10.80
CA GLY A 58 -14.39 11.03 11.34
C GLY A 58 -13.18 11.89 10.97
N GLU A 59 -11.96 11.34 10.99
CA GLU A 59 -10.75 12.10 10.71
C GLU A 59 -10.43 12.18 9.20
N LEU A 60 -10.85 11.19 8.41
CA LEU A 60 -10.59 11.07 6.97
C LEU A 60 -11.89 10.89 6.18
N PRO A 61 -12.84 11.83 6.25
CA PRO A 61 -14.18 11.66 5.68
C PRO A 61 -14.18 11.52 4.15
N ASN A 62 -13.18 12.05 3.46
CA ASN A 62 -13.11 12.02 1.99
C ASN A 62 -12.39 10.78 1.45
N PHE A 63 -11.56 10.12 2.27
CA PHE A 63 -10.79 8.95 1.85
C PHE A 63 -10.50 8.02 3.06
N PRO A 64 -11.53 7.48 3.71
CA PRO A 64 -11.36 6.51 4.78
C PRO A 64 -10.72 5.21 4.27
N HIS A 65 -10.15 4.46 5.20
CA HIS A 65 -9.62 3.13 4.93
C HIS A 65 -10.14 2.11 5.93
N LEU A 66 -10.18 0.84 5.55
CA LEU A 66 -10.50 -0.23 6.47
C LEU A 66 -9.35 -0.44 7.47
N PRO A 67 -9.60 -0.37 8.81
CA PRO A 67 -8.54 -0.55 9.79
C PRO A 67 -8.00 -1.99 9.83
N GLU A 68 -6.69 -2.12 10.03
CA GLU A 68 -6.07 -3.35 10.50
C GLU A 68 -5.74 -3.21 11.99
N LEU A 69 -6.04 -4.23 12.78
CA LEU A 69 -5.89 -4.20 14.23
C LEU A 69 -4.99 -5.33 14.71
N PRO A 70 -3.66 -5.24 14.48
CA PRO A 70 -2.72 -6.29 14.85
C PRO A 70 -2.68 -6.58 16.36
N GLY A 71 -3.17 -5.66 17.19
CA GLY A 71 -3.36 -5.89 18.62
C GLY A 71 -4.30 -7.05 18.97
N ARG A 72 -5.12 -7.54 18.03
CA ARG A 72 -5.96 -8.74 18.20
C ARG A 72 -5.19 -10.05 18.03
N GLY A 73 -3.91 -9.97 17.66
CA GLY A 73 -3.03 -11.12 17.48
C GLY A 73 -2.99 -11.65 16.05
N PRO A 74 -2.37 -12.83 15.85
CA PRO A 74 -2.19 -13.43 14.53
C PRO A 74 -3.50 -13.56 13.75
N GLY A 75 -3.46 -13.16 12.48
CA GLY A 75 -4.62 -13.10 11.60
C GLY A 75 -5.31 -11.75 11.53
N ALA A 76 -4.97 -10.80 12.41
CA ALA A 76 -5.41 -9.42 12.34
C ALA A 76 -4.30 -8.44 11.89
N ASP A 77 -3.07 -8.95 11.77
CA ASP A 77 -1.93 -8.25 11.20
C ASP A 77 -1.93 -8.34 9.66
N MET A 78 -1.12 -7.51 9.00
CA MET A 78 -1.01 -7.42 7.55
C MET A 78 -0.82 -8.81 6.89
N VAL A 79 0.13 -9.61 7.37
CA VAL A 79 0.46 -10.92 6.80
C VAL A 79 -0.66 -11.93 7.06
N GLY A 80 -1.10 -12.05 8.32
CA GLY A 80 -2.11 -13.04 8.71
C GLY A 80 -3.48 -12.75 8.13
N ARG A 81 -3.86 -11.49 8.03
CA ARG A 81 -5.09 -11.04 7.36
C ARG A 81 -5.09 -11.42 5.88
N THR A 82 -3.97 -11.16 5.19
CA THR A 82 -3.79 -11.53 3.79
C THR A 82 -3.71 -13.04 3.60
N ALA A 83 -3.02 -13.78 4.48
CA ALA A 83 -3.03 -15.24 4.47
C ALA A 83 -4.45 -15.81 4.59
N GLY A 84 -5.33 -15.15 5.35
CA GLY A 84 -6.76 -15.50 5.43
C GLY A 84 -7.51 -15.37 4.10
N LEU A 85 -7.06 -14.52 3.19
CA LEU A 85 -7.65 -14.30 1.86
C LEU A 85 -7.20 -15.33 0.81
N LEU A 86 -6.10 -16.07 1.05
CA LEU A 86 -5.57 -17.02 0.08
C LEU A 86 -6.60 -18.09 -0.29
N ILE A 87 -6.70 -18.37 -1.60
CA ILE A 87 -7.56 -19.40 -2.17
C ILE A 87 -6.74 -20.68 -2.33
N ASP A 88 -7.25 -21.79 -1.84
CA ASP A 88 -6.68 -23.15 -1.94
C ASP A 88 -5.24 -23.32 -1.39
N ILE A 89 -4.68 -22.30 -0.78
CA ILE A 89 -3.39 -22.37 -0.10
C ILE A 89 -3.60 -22.18 1.41
N PRO A 90 -3.56 -23.27 2.20
CA PRO A 90 -3.70 -23.16 3.64
C PRO A 90 -2.42 -22.65 4.30
N ALA A 91 -2.60 -21.90 5.39
CA ALA A 91 -1.53 -21.43 6.25
C ALA A 91 -1.90 -21.60 7.72
N GLU A 92 -0.90 -21.70 8.58
CA GLU A 92 -1.04 -21.85 10.02
C GLU A 92 -0.05 -20.97 10.77
N VAL A 93 -0.34 -20.68 12.03
CA VAL A 93 0.54 -19.92 12.92
C VAL A 93 1.49 -20.85 13.64
N THR A 94 2.78 -20.51 13.62
CA THR A 94 3.84 -21.18 14.39
C THR A 94 4.49 -20.18 15.35
N PRO A 95 5.29 -20.61 16.32
CA PRO A 95 6.06 -19.69 17.17
C PRO A 95 7.00 -18.75 16.40
N ARG A 96 7.31 -19.05 15.14
CA ARG A 96 8.17 -18.26 14.27
C ARG A 96 7.42 -17.29 13.36
N GLY A 97 6.11 -17.43 13.24
CA GLY A 97 5.27 -16.66 12.33
C GLY A 97 4.32 -17.54 11.54
N TRP A 98 3.88 -17.07 10.39
CA TRP A 98 3.00 -17.82 9.51
C TRP A 98 3.78 -18.82 8.65
N ARG A 99 3.18 -19.98 8.42
CA ARG A 99 3.74 -21.07 7.60
C ARG A 99 2.65 -21.63 6.68
N LEU A 100 3.04 -22.03 5.46
CA LEU A 100 2.17 -22.79 4.56
C LEU A 100 1.88 -24.18 5.17
N ALA A 101 0.64 -24.61 5.05
CA ALA A 101 0.16 -25.88 5.63
C ALA A 101 -0.38 -26.79 4.55
N GLU A 102 -0.47 -28.10 4.85
CA GLU A 102 -1.06 -29.08 3.93
C GLU A 102 -2.59 -29.07 3.93
N ARG A 103 -3.19 -28.54 4.98
CA ARG A 103 -4.66 -28.54 5.17
C ARG A 103 -5.13 -27.25 5.86
N PRO A 104 -6.33 -26.76 5.53
CA PRO A 104 -6.93 -25.62 6.23
C PRO A 104 -7.03 -25.89 7.74
N GLY A 105 -6.64 -24.90 8.52
CA GLY A 105 -6.61 -24.94 9.98
C GLY A 105 -7.46 -23.86 10.64
N ARG A 106 -7.40 -23.82 11.98
CA ARG A 106 -8.15 -22.84 12.78
C ARG A 106 -7.64 -21.42 12.61
N ASP A 107 -6.37 -21.23 12.30
CA ASP A 107 -5.75 -19.91 12.23
C ASP A 107 -6.29 -19.10 11.04
N MET A 108 -6.39 -19.71 9.85
CA MET A 108 -7.04 -19.08 8.71
C MET A 108 -8.53 -18.83 8.95
N ALA A 109 -9.24 -19.77 9.57
CA ALA A 109 -10.65 -19.58 9.91
C ALA A 109 -10.83 -18.38 10.85
N ARG A 110 -9.93 -18.24 11.83
CA ARG A 110 -9.91 -17.08 12.74
C ARG A 110 -9.61 -15.77 12.01
N ALA A 111 -8.60 -15.76 11.13
CA ALA A 111 -8.26 -14.59 10.33
C ALA A 111 -9.44 -14.12 9.47
N ARG A 112 -10.09 -15.04 8.77
CA ARG A 112 -11.30 -14.78 7.97
C ARG A 112 -12.46 -14.26 8.83
N SER A 113 -12.68 -14.82 10.01
CA SER A 113 -13.73 -14.38 10.93
C SER A 113 -13.48 -12.96 11.43
N MET A 114 -12.23 -12.62 11.76
CA MET A 114 -11.87 -11.26 12.17
C MET A 114 -12.07 -10.26 11.02
N LEU A 115 -11.65 -10.62 9.81
CA LEU A 115 -11.85 -9.77 8.62
C LEU A 115 -13.35 -9.58 8.32
N SER A 116 -14.16 -10.65 8.41
CA SER A 116 -15.61 -10.55 8.23
C SER A 116 -16.24 -9.56 9.22
N THR A 117 -15.83 -9.63 10.49
CA THR A 117 -16.29 -8.66 11.51
C THR A 117 -15.88 -7.23 11.17
N ASP A 118 -14.66 -7.03 10.67
CA ASP A 118 -14.18 -5.71 10.26
C ASP A 118 -14.99 -5.15 9.09
N LEU A 119 -15.36 -6.01 8.13
CA LEU A 119 -16.18 -5.65 6.99
C LEU A 119 -17.63 -5.33 7.40
N ASP A 120 -18.21 -6.08 8.35
CA ASP A 120 -19.54 -5.82 8.87
C ASP A 120 -19.59 -4.44 9.57
N VAL A 121 -18.57 -4.12 10.38
CA VAL A 121 -18.43 -2.79 11.01
C VAL A 121 -18.21 -1.68 9.98
N MET A 122 -17.38 -1.92 8.97
CA MET A 122 -17.17 -0.94 7.88
C MET A 122 -18.49 -0.64 7.16
N GLU A 123 -19.27 -1.66 6.81
CA GLU A 123 -20.57 -1.53 6.16
C GLU A 123 -21.55 -0.69 7.02
N GLU A 124 -21.60 -0.95 8.33
CA GLU A 124 -22.44 -0.17 9.27
C GLU A 124 -21.98 1.28 9.37
N VAL A 125 -20.68 1.52 9.59
CA VAL A 125 -20.16 2.89 9.79
C VAL A 125 -20.22 3.72 8.52
N LEU A 126 -20.07 3.08 7.35
CA LEU A 126 -20.11 3.74 6.05
C LEU A 126 -21.48 3.60 5.35
N GLU A 127 -22.58 3.34 6.08
CA GLU A 127 -23.91 3.28 5.49
C GLU A 127 -24.20 4.58 4.71
N GLY A 128 -24.56 4.43 3.43
CA GLY A 128 -24.85 5.56 2.55
C GLY A 128 -23.66 6.39 2.09
N TYR A 129 -22.44 6.00 2.46
CA TYR A 129 -21.21 6.69 2.07
C TYR A 129 -21.04 6.72 0.54
N ARG A 130 -20.59 7.87 0.03
CA ARG A 130 -20.20 8.09 -1.36
C ARG A 130 -18.86 8.80 -1.38
N GLY A 131 -17.88 8.20 -1.98
CA GLY A 131 -16.51 8.73 -2.07
C GLY A 131 -15.48 7.64 -2.18
N LEU A 132 -14.22 7.97 -1.94
CA LEU A 132 -13.13 7.00 -1.99
C LEU A 132 -13.14 6.11 -0.74
N LEU A 133 -12.92 4.83 -0.92
CA LEU A 133 -12.70 3.89 0.18
C LEU A 133 -11.46 3.06 -0.12
N LYS A 134 -10.48 3.07 0.78
CA LYS A 134 -9.27 2.29 0.65
C LYS A 134 -9.34 0.99 1.46
N ILE A 135 -8.94 -0.10 0.81
CA ILE A 135 -8.59 -1.36 1.46
C ILE A 135 -7.13 -1.67 1.17
N GLN A 136 -6.52 -2.47 2.02
CA GLN A 136 -5.13 -2.87 1.86
C GLN A 136 -4.94 -4.36 2.16
N LEU A 137 -3.91 -4.92 1.55
CA LEU A 137 -3.44 -6.28 1.73
C LEU A 137 -1.94 -6.37 1.44
N CYS A 138 -1.30 -7.37 2.02
CA CYS A 138 0.10 -7.64 1.77
C CYS A 138 0.32 -7.99 0.30
N GLY A 139 1.32 -7.39 -0.32
CA GLY A 139 1.70 -7.73 -1.69
C GLY A 139 2.42 -9.08 -1.78
N PRO A 140 2.60 -9.61 -3.00
CA PRO A 140 3.08 -10.98 -3.22
C PRO A 140 4.49 -11.23 -2.65
N TRP A 141 5.38 -10.26 -2.72
CA TRP A 141 6.77 -10.42 -2.30
C TRP A 141 6.95 -10.35 -0.80
N THR A 142 6.27 -9.41 -0.14
CA THR A 142 6.24 -9.35 1.31
C THR A 142 5.54 -10.56 1.91
N LEU A 143 4.47 -11.04 1.29
CA LEU A 143 3.80 -12.25 1.71
C LEU A 143 4.72 -13.48 1.57
N ALA A 144 5.41 -13.64 0.43
CA ALA A 144 6.35 -14.73 0.20
C ALA A 144 7.58 -14.67 1.12
N ALA A 145 8.00 -13.46 1.54
CA ALA A 145 9.07 -13.27 2.51
C ALA A 145 8.65 -13.58 3.96
N ALA A 146 7.35 -13.58 4.24
CA ALA A 146 6.80 -13.79 5.58
C ALA A 146 6.29 -15.22 5.83
N LEU A 147 5.91 -15.96 4.78
CA LEU A 147 5.37 -17.31 4.90
C LEU A 147 6.47 -18.38 4.82
N GLU A 148 6.63 -19.18 5.89
CA GLU A 148 7.56 -20.30 5.88
C GLU A 148 7.02 -21.47 5.02
N LEU A 149 7.91 -22.17 4.34
CA LEU A 149 7.60 -23.44 3.65
C LEU A 149 7.39 -24.58 4.66
N PRO A 150 6.52 -25.56 4.38
CA PRO A 150 6.12 -26.59 5.37
C PRO A 150 7.28 -27.46 5.88
N ARG A 151 8.30 -27.68 5.06
CA ARG A 151 9.33 -28.71 5.33
C ARG A 151 10.73 -28.15 5.54
N THR A 152 11.04 -26.98 5.02
CA THR A 152 12.41 -26.47 4.99
C THR A 152 12.69 -25.36 5.99
N LEU A 153 11.66 -24.81 6.63
CA LEU A 153 11.71 -23.60 7.46
C LEU A 153 12.24 -22.35 6.74
N ASN A 154 12.59 -22.43 5.46
CA ASN A 154 12.84 -21.27 4.64
C ASN A 154 11.50 -20.59 4.31
N VAL A 155 11.55 -19.29 4.06
CA VAL A 155 10.39 -18.56 3.55
C VAL A 155 10.10 -18.92 2.08
N ALA A 156 8.89 -18.67 1.63
CA ALA A 156 8.41 -19.09 0.30
C ALA A 156 9.23 -18.56 -0.86
N ILE A 157 9.94 -17.42 -0.71
CA ILE A 157 10.88 -16.89 -1.72
C ILE A 157 11.94 -17.93 -2.12
N ALA A 158 12.31 -18.85 -1.23
CA ALA A 158 13.29 -19.89 -1.55
C ALA A 158 12.83 -20.87 -2.65
N ASP A 159 11.55 -20.87 -3.01
CA ASP A 159 10.96 -21.76 -4.02
C ASP A 159 10.15 -20.94 -5.04
N PRO A 160 10.64 -20.78 -6.27
CA PRO A 160 9.92 -20.03 -7.31
C PRO A 160 8.54 -20.58 -7.65
N GLY A 161 8.31 -21.88 -7.48
CA GLY A 161 7.01 -22.53 -7.64
C GLY A 161 6.04 -22.06 -6.56
N ALA A 162 6.48 -22.08 -5.30
CA ALA A 162 5.69 -21.58 -4.18
C ALA A 162 5.34 -20.08 -4.33
N VAL A 163 6.28 -19.26 -4.82
CA VAL A 163 6.01 -17.85 -5.13
C VAL A 163 4.92 -17.71 -6.20
N ALA A 164 5.00 -18.52 -7.27
CA ALA A 164 4.01 -18.49 -8.35
C ALA A 164 2.61 -18.88 -7.86
N ASP A 165 2.51 -19.96 -7.07
CA ASP A 165 1.25 -20.45 -6.51
C ASP A 165 0.65 -19.43 -5.53
N LEU A 166 1.47 -18.88 -4.62
CA LEU A 166 1.07 -17.82 -3.70
C LEU A 166 0.54 -16.58 -4.43
N THR A 167 1.24 -16.14 -5.49
CA THR A 167 0.83 -14.98 -6.27
C THR A 167 -0.54 -15.22 -6.92
N THR A 168 -0.77 -16.40 -7.51
CA THR A 168 -2.03 -16.75 -8.15
C THR A 168 -3.17 -16.79 -7.13
N SER A 169 -2.94 -17.47 -6.00
CA SER A 169 -3.89 -17.56 -4.90
C SER A 169 -4.23 -16.18 -4.29
N LEU A 170 -3.21 -15.31 -4.14
CA LEU A 170 -3.39 -13.94 -3.66
C LEU A 170 -4.21 -13.10 -4.66
N ALA A 171 -3.93 -13.23 -5.96
CA ALA A 171 -4.66 -12.49 -6.99
C ALA A 171 -6.16 -12.84 -6.98
N GLU A 172 -6.51 -14.13 -6.87
CA GLU A 172 -7.89 -14.58 -6.74
C GLU A 172 -8.54 -14.08 -5.44
N GLY A 173 -7.82 -14.18 -4.33
CA GLY A 173 -8.27 -13.70 -3.02
C GLY A 173 -8.48 -12.19 -2.98
N ALA A 174 -7.58 -11.41 -3.59
CA ALA A 174 -7.69 -9.96 -3.70
C ALA A 174 -8.91 -9.55 -4.53
N ALA A 175 -9.14 -10.21 -5.66
CA ALA A 175 -10.32 -9.97 -6.50
C ALA A 175 -11.63 -10.25 -5.75
N ALA A 176 -11.71 -11.37 -5.03
CA ALA A 176 -12.87 -11.73 -4.23
C ALA A 176 -13.11 -10.73 -3.08
N TYR A 177 -12.05 -10.31 -2.41
CA TYR A 177 -12.10 -9.33 -1.33
C TYR A 177 -12.57 -7.96 -1.82
N ALA A 178 -12.00 -7.46 -2.93
CA ALA A 178 -12.41 -6.20 -3.55
C ALA A 178 -13.89 -6.22 -3.97
N ALA A 179 -14.35 -7.33 -4.53
CA ALA A 179 -15.75 -7.52 -4.92
C ALA A 179 -16.70 -7.52 -3.71
N ASP A 180 -16.33 -8.15 -2.58
CA ASP A 180 -17.13 -8.15 -1.36
C ASP A 180 -17.25 -6.73 -0.77
N VAL A 181 -16.15 -5.98 -0.70
CA VAL A 181 -16.16 -4.58 -0.24
C VAL A 181 -17.03 -3.70 -1.14
N THR A 182 -16.91 -3.83 -2.46
CA THR A 182 -17.75 -3.07 -3.41
C THR A 182 -19.24 -3.37 -3.24
N LYS A 183 -19.59 -4.62 -2.93
CA LYS A 183 -20.97 -5.01 -2.67
C LYS A 183 -21.53 -4.42 -1.37
N ARG A 184 -20.69 -4.35 -0.31
CA ARG A 184 -21.07 -3.84 1.01
C ARG A 184 -21.22 -2.32 1.03
N VAL A 185 -20.36 -1.58 0.31
CA VAL A 185 -20.40 -0.12 0.21
C VAL A 185 -20.54 0.31 -1.25
N PRO A 186 -21.72 0.13 -1.87
CA PRO A 186 -21.89 0.29 -3.32
C PRO A 186 -21.76 1.74 -3.80
N GLY A 187 -21.79 2.71 -2.90
CA GLY A 187 -21.54 4.12 -3.20
C GLY A 187 -20.06 4.51 -3.24
N ALA A 188 -19.18 3.65 -2.75
CA ALA A 188 -17.76 3.93 -2.69
C ALA A 188 -17.05 3.61 -4.01
N GLN A 189 -16.09 4.45 -4.36
CA GLN A 189 -15.07 4.16 -5.36
C GLN A 189 -13.89 3.49 -4.66
N LEU A 190 -13.67 2.21 -4.95
CA LEU A 190 -12.67 1.40 -4.28
C LEU A 190 -11.25 1.76 -4.74
N VAL A 191 -10.34 1.87 -3.78
CA VAL A 191 -8.90 1.96 -3.97
C VAL A 191 -8.24 0.80 -3.24
N VAL A 192 -7.37 0.05 -3.92
CA VAL A 192 -6.72 -1.15 -3.38
C VAL A 192 -5.22 -0.90 -3.23
N GLN A 193 -4.72 -1.02 -2.00
CA GLN A 193 -3.30 -0.87 -1.67
C GLN A 193 -2.66 -2.25 -1.47
N PHE A 194 -1.52 -2.47 -2.13
CA PHE A 194 -0.67 -3.63 -1.92
C PHE A 194 0.59 -3.21 -1.15
N ASP A 195 0.78 -3.78 0.05
CA ASP A 195 1.87 -3.43 0.95
C ASP A 195 3.11 -4.29 0.67
N GLU A 196 4.20 -3.65 0.28
CA GLU A 196 5.45 -4.29 -0.11
C GLU A 196 6.69 -3.77 0.69
N PRO A 197 6.63 -3.69 2.03
CA PRO A 197 7.77 -3.22 2.81
C PRO A 197 8.98 -4.15 2.75
N SER A 198 8.82 -5.43 2.41
CA SER A 198 9.94 -6.38 2.29
C SER A 198 10.55 -6.41 0.90
N LEU A 199 9.89 -5.85 -0.12
CA LEU A 199 10.34 -5.94 -1.51
C LEU A 199 11.75 -5.37 -1.75
N PRO A 200 12.16 -4.23 -1.16
CA PRO A 200 13.53 -3.76 -1.33
C PRO A 200 14.59 -4.79 -0.89
N GLY A 201 14.38 -5.43 0.26
CA GLY A 201 15.27 -6.47 0.76
C GLY A 201 15.22 -7.76 -0.08
N VAL A 202 14.05 -8.10 -0.65
CA VAL A 202 13.92 -9.23 -1.58
C VAL A 202 14.69 -8.96 -2.87
N ALA A 203 14.51 -7.79 -3.46
CA ALA A 203 15.18 -7.38 -4.68
C ALA A 203 16.70 -7.24 -4.52
N ALA A 204 17.18 -6.95 -3.30
CA ALA A 204 18.60 -6.87 -2.97
C ALA A 204 19.22 -8.22 -2.53
N GLY A 205 18.46 -9.33 -2.54
CA GLY A 205 18.94 -10.63 -2.04
C GLY A 205 19.30 -10.61 -0.55
N GLU A 206 18.61 -9.79 0.26
CA GLU A 206 18.91 -9.62 1.69
C GLU A 206 18.15 -10.58 2.60
N VAL A 207 17.23 -11.38 2.05
CA VAL A 207 16.41 -12.32 2.81
C VAL A 207 17.28 -13.48 3.33
N PRO A 208 17.35 -13.68 4.66
CA PRO A 208 18.18 -14.75 5.22
C PRO A 208 17.56 -16.13 4.97
N THR A 209 18.43 -17.14 4.83
CA THR A 209 18.00 -18.54 4.90
C THR A 209 17.54 -18.89 6.32
N ALA A 210 16.83 -20.00 6.47
CA ALA A 210 16.35 -20.48 7.77
C ALA A 210 17.48 -20.66 8.83
N SER A 211 18.71 -20.94 8.40
CA SER A 211 19.89 -21.02 9.27
C SER A 211 20.44 -19.66 9.69
N GLY A 212 20.11 -18.58 8.97
CA GLY A 212 20.69 -17.25 9.12
C GLY A 212 22.14 -17.14 8.67
N LEU A 213 22.76 -18.21 8.16
CA LEU A 213 24.17 -18.23 7.76
C LEU A 213 24.42 -17.77 6.34
N SER A 214 23.39 -17.73 5.53
CA SER A 214 23.44 -17.27 4.13
C SER A 214 22.17 -16.50 3.79
N ARG A 215 22.12 -15.94 2.60
CA ARG A 215 20.96 -15.24 2.04
C ARG A 215 20.37 -16.04 0.90
N LEU A 216 19.08 -15.86 0.66
CA LEU A 216 18.41 -16.37 -0.52
C LEU A 216 18.87 -15.58 -1.75
N ALA A 217 18.89 -16.24 -2.91
CA ALA A 217 19.17 -15.54 -4.16
C ALA A 217 18.08 -14.50 -4.45
N GLU A 218 18.49 -13.37 -4.99
CA GLU A 218 17.57 -12.35 -5.48
C GLU A 218 16.78 -12.90 -6.69
N PRO A 219 15.47 -12.68 -6.75
CA PRO A 219 14.70 -12.98 -7.95
C PRO A 219 15.08 -12.01 -9.09
N GLU A 220 15.01 -12.50 -10.33
CA GLU A 220 15.20 -11.65 -11.51
C GLU A 220 14.14 -10.51 -11.56
N GLU A 221 14.53 -9.34 -12.07
CA GLU A 221 13.69 -8.14 -12.06
C GLU A 221 12.36 -8.32 -12.82
N ASP A 222 12.36 -9.04 -13.92
CA ASP A 222 11.16 -9.38 -14.68
C ASP A 222 10.22 -10.28 -13.90
N VAL A 223 10.75 -11.21 -13.10
CA VAL A 223 9.93 -12.04 -12.18
C VAL A 223 9.34 -11.18 -11.06
N LEU A 224 10.12 -10.25 -10.50
CA LEU A 224 9.62 -9.31 -9.49
C LEU A 224 8.44 -8.50 -10.03
N ARG A 225 8.61 -7.93 -11.21
CA ARG A 225 7.58 -7.15 -11.91
C ARG A 225 6.33 -7.99 -12.22
N ASP A 226 6.51 -9.15 -12.86
CA ASP A 226 5.40 -9.95 -13.37
C ASP A 226 4.49 -10.46 -12.26
N ARG A 227 5.04 -10.85 -11.09
CA ARG A 227 4.25 -11.24 -9.93
C ARG A 227 3.45 -10.07 -9.34
N LEU A 228 4.08 -8.91 -9.24
CA LEU A 228 3.38 -7.71 -8.77
C LEU A 228 2.29 -7.29 -9.76
N THR A 229 2.58 -7.29 -11.07
CA THR A 229 1.61 -7.01 -12.14
C THR A 229 0.42 -7.95 -12.07
N GLN A 230 0.64 -9.26 -11.86
CA GLN A 230 -0.43 -10.26 -11.78
C GLN A 230 -1.43 -9.93 -10.67
N VAL A 231 -0.95 -9.50 -9.50
CA VAL A 231 -1.83 -9.18 -8.37
C VAL A 231 -2.52 -7.83 -8.59
N ILE A 232 -1.80 -6.82 -9.07
CA ILE A 232 -2.37 -5.52 -9.41
C ILE A 232 -3.51 -5.66 -10.44
N ALA A 233 -3.28 -6.42 -11.50
CA ALA A 233 -4.25 -6.62 -12.56
C ALA A 233 -5.49 -7.45 -12.14
N SER A 234 -5.46 -8.12 -10.99
CA SER A 234 -6.57 -8.93 -10.52
C SER A 234 -7.74 -8.13 -9.93
N VAL A 235 -7.50 -6.88 -9.55
CA VAL A 235 -8.50 -6.02 -8.94
C VAL A 235 -8.99 -4.96 -9.91
N SER A 236 -10.25 -4.56 -9.76
CA SER A 236 -10.80 -3.41 -10.46
C SER A 236 -10.77 -2.18 -9.56
N GLY A 237 -10.44 -1.03 -10.10
CA GLY A 237 -10.33 0.24 -9.38
C GLY A 237 -8.92 0.80 -9.42
N HIS A 238 -8.69 1.84 -8.63
CA HIS A 238 -7.39 2.49 -8.53
C HIS A 238 -6.47 1.70 -7.61
N THR A 239 -5.25 1.46 -8.03
CA THR A 239 -4.29 0.62 -7.32
C THR A 239 -3.12 1.43 -6.76
N ILE A 240 -2.69 1.08 -5.57
CA ILE A 240 -1.53 1.68 -4.88
C ILE A 240 -0.56 0.56 -4.54
N VAL A 241 0.74 0.75 -4.77
CA VAL A 241 1.77 -0.07 -4.13
C VAL A 241 2.43 0.77 -3.04
N HIS A 242 2.43 0.26 -1.82
CA HIS A 242 2.99 0.95 -0.66
C HIS A 242 4.28 0.27 -0.18
N CYS A 243 5.32 1.08 0.05
CA CYS A 243 6.55 0.65 0.67
C CYS A 243 7.07 1.75 1.62
N CYS A 244 7.03 1.49 2.92
CA CYS A 244 7.58 2.40 3.93
C CYS A 244 9.06 2.10 4.29
N ALA A 245 9.69 1.13 3.62
CA ALA A 245 11.12 0.88 3.79
C ALA A 245 11.98 1.88 3.01
N SER A 246 13.25 1.95 3.32
CA SER A 246 14.24 2.64 2.47
C SER A 246 14.45 1.88 1.16
N SER A 247 15.00 2.56 0.15
CA SER A 247 15.30 1.98 -1.15
C SER A 247 14.05 1.49 -1.92
N VAL A 248 13.01 2.34 -1.94
CA VAL A 248 11.76 2.07 -2.65
C VAL A 248 12.03 1.84 -4.15
N PRO A 249 11.64 0.69 -4.73
CA PRO A 249 11.89 0.40 -6.14
C PRO A 249 10.83 1.07 -7.05
N PHE A 250 10.83 2.41 -7.14
CA PHE A 250 9.86 3.20 -7.90
C PHE A 250 9.72 2.73 -9.35
N GLY A 251 10.84 2.42 -10.02
CA GLY A 251 10.85 1.91 -11.39
C GLY A 251 10.07 0.60 -11.53
N LEU A 252 10.25 -0.32 -10.59
CA LEU A 252 9.53 -1.59 -10.54
C LEU A 252 8.02 -1.39 -10.32
N PHE A 253 7.63 -0.50 -9.39
CA PHE A 253 6.23 -0.20 -9.13
C PHE A 253 5.56 0.44 -10.35
N ARG A 254 6.25 1.33 -11.03
CA ARG A 254 5.79 1.90 -12.31
C ARG A 254 5.64 0.83 -13.40
N ALA A 255 6.64 -0.02 -13.57
CA ALA A 255 6.63 -1.08 -14.57
C ALA A 255 5.59 -2.17 -14.29
N SER A 256 5.15 -2.34 -13.04
CA SER A 256 4.10 -3.29 -12.66
C SER A 256 2.68 -2.81 -12.97
N GLY A 257 2.53 -1.55 -13.39
CA GLY A 257 1.22 -0.98 -13.76
C GLY A 257 0.41 -0.44 -12.58
N ALA A 258 1.02 -0.19 -11.42
CA ALA A 258 0.36 0.48 -10.31
C ALA A 258 -0.02 1.93 -10.68
N ASP A 259 -1.25 2.33 -10.36
CA ASP A 259 -1.72 3.70 -10.64
C ASP A 259 -1.05 4.73 -9.72
N SER A 260 -0.66 4.31 -8.53
CA SER A 260 -0.05 5.17 -7.51
C SER A 260 1.01 4.42 -6.70
N VAL A 261 1.91 5.20 -6.10
CA VAL A 261 2.91 4.71 -5.15
C VAL A 261 2.76 5.44 -3.82
N ALA A 262 2.84 4.70 -2.71
CA ALA A 262 2.89 5.23 -1.36
C ALA A 262 4.26 4.96 -0.73
N PHE A 263 4.87 5.99 -0.14
CA PHE A 263 6.21 5.87 0.44
C PHE A 263 6.41 6.78 1.66
N ASP A 264 7.36 6.42 2.53
CA ASP A 264 7.76 7.23 3.69
C ASP A 264 8.76 8.32 3.26
N LEU A 265 8.33 9.58 3.30
CA LEU A 265 9.18 10.73 2.94
C LEU A 265 10.44 10.81 3.81
N SER A 266 10.40 10.32 5.06
CA SER A 266 11.55 10.35 5.97
C SER A 266 12.63 9.32 5.61
N GLN A 267 12.27 8.26 4.88
CA GLN A 267 13.17 7.22 4.41
C GLN A 267 13.77 7.53 3.02
N LEU A 268 13.21 8.50 2.30
CA LEU A 268 13.65 8.85 0.95
C LEU A 268 15.04 9.49 0.99
N ARG A 269 15.99 8.87 0.32
CA ARG A 269 17.37 9.36 0.19
C ARG A 269 17.50 10.22 -1.07
N ARG A 270 18.47 11.15 -1.09
CA ARG A 270 18.69 12.02 -2.25
C ARG A 270 18.90 11.28 -3.58
N GLY A 271 19.54 10.11 -3.56
CA GLY A 271 19.73 9.28 -4.76
C GLY A 271 18.48 8.53 -5.22
N GLU A 272 17.40 8.57 -4.46
CA GLU A 272 16.12 7.93 -4.77
C GLU A 272 15.06 8.96 -5.22
N GLU A 273 15.37 10.25 -5.11
CA GLU A 273 14.48 11.35 -5.50
C GLU A 273 14.14 11.30 -7.00
N ASP A 274 15.05 10.84 -7.86
CA ASP A 274 14.80 10.67 -9.31
C ASP A 274 13.64 9.69 -9.57
N GLY A 275 13.52 8.62 -8.77
CA GLY A 275 12.41 7.68 -8.89
C GLY A 275 11.04 8.30 -8.60
N VAL A 276 10.99 9.25 -7.64
CA VAL A 276 9.78 10.04 -7.35
C VAL A 276 9.47 10.99 -8.50
N ALA A 277 10.50 11.67 -9.04
CA ALA A 277 10.34 12.57 -10.17
C ALA A 277 9.81 11.83 -11.41
N GLU A 278 10.38 10.67 -11.75
CA GLU A 278 9.91 9.84 -12.85
C GLU A 278 8.47 9.32 -12.64
N ALA A 279 8.11 8.95 -11.40
CA ALA A 279 6.74 8.57 -11.08
C ALA A 279 5.77 9.74 -11.26
N ALA A 280 6.17 10.94 -10.83
CA ALA A 280 5.39 12.16 -11.02
C ALA A 280 5.22 12.51 -12.51
N ASP A 281 6.27 12.47 -13.30
CA ASP A 281 6.28 12.85 -14.73
C ASP A 281 5.37 11.95 -15.57
N VAL A 282 5.36 10.63 -15.29
CA VAL A 282 4.42 9.71 -15.96
C VAL A 282 3.02 9.79 -15.38
N GLY A 283 2.83 10.56 -14.28
CA GLY A 283 1.58 10.84 -13.60
C GLY A 283 1.03 9.68 -12.81
N GLN A 284 1.88 8.91 -12.15
CA GLN A 284 1.44 8.08 -11.03
C GLN A 284 0.97 8.99 -9.88
N GLY A 285 -0.07 8.58 -9.16
CA GLY A 285 -0.44 9.24 -7.91
C GLY A 285 0.64 9.03 -6.86
N LEU A 286 0.86 10.03 -6.01
CA LEU A 286 1.88 10.01 -4.96
C LEU A 286 1.21 10.10 -3.58
N LEU A 287 1.20 9.02 -2.83
CA LEU A 287 0.77 9.01 -1.44
C LEU A 287 2.01 9.24 -0.56
N ILE A 288 2.15 10.45 -0.05
CA ILE A 288 3.38 10.91 0.60
C ILE A 288 3.25 10.77 2.11
N GLY A 289 4.01 9.84 2.68
CA GLY A 289 4.11 9.59 4.11
C GLY A 289 4.86 10.72 4.83
N ALA A 290 4.20 11.86 4.99
CA ALA A 290 4.81 13.07 5.52
C ALA A 290 4.56 13.29 7.03
N VAL A 291 3.60 12.59 7.64
CA VAL A 291 3.31 12.69 9.07
C VAL A 291 4.01 11.55 9.82
N ALA A 292 4.92 11.91 10.73
CA ALA A 292 5.64 10.93 11.53
C ALA A 292 4.67 10.07 12.36
N THR A 293 4.89 8.77 12.32
CA THR A 293 4.29 7.78 13.22
C THR A 293 5.28 7.52 14.35
N GLY A 294 4.81 7.30 15.57
CA GLY A 294 5.68 6.89 16.68
C GLY A 294 6.51 5.64 16.31
N PRO A 295 7.42 5.18 17.18
CA PRO A 295 8.24 4.01 16.87
C PRO A 295 7.34 2.84 16.47
N ALA A 296 7.61 2.28 15.29
CA ALA A 296 6.88 1.10 14.80
C ALA A 296 7.02 -0.04 15.81
N PRO A 297 5.95 -0.78 16.14
CA PRO A 297 6.10 -2.01 16.88
C PRO A 297 6.98 -2.95 16.03
N ALA A 298 7.87 -3.69 16.67
CA ALA A 298 8.65 -4.73 16.00
C ALA A 298 7.66 -5.73 15.37
N THR A 299 7.44 -5.65 14.07
CA THR A 299 6.54 -6.52 13.34
C THR A 299 7.25 -7.86 13.10
N GLY A 300 6.84 -8.87 13.83
CA GLY A 300 7.28 -10.24 13.67
C GLY A 300 8.54 -10.61 14.49
N PRO A 301 8.76 -11.89 14.76
CA PRO A 301 9.99 -12.33 15.37
C PRO A 301 11.13 -12.08 14.37
N ALA A 302 11.92 -11.04 14.62
CA ALA A 302 13.24 -10.94 14.01
C ALA A 302 13.99 -12.23 14.34
N PRO A 303 14.69 -12.89 13.39
CA PRO A 303 15.54 -14.02 13.71
C PRO A 303 16.52 -13.55 14.80
N ALA A 304 16.56 -14.27 15.90
CA ALA A 304 17.39 -13.94 17.06
C ALA A 304 18.84 -13.76 16.62
N ALA A 305 19.31 -12.52 16.62
CA ALA A 305 20.73 -12.25 16.51
C ALA A 305 21.41 -12.69 17.83
N PRO A 306 22.57 -13.35 17.77
CA PRO A 306 23.28 -13.73 18.99
C PRO A 306 23.67 -12.49 19.77
N SER A 307 23.28 -12.42 21.04
CA SER A 307 23.63 -11.33 21.95
C SER A 307 25.14 -11.33 22.19
N THR A 308 25.84 -10.35 21.66
CA THR A 308 27.15 -9.95 22.19
C THR A 308 26.94 -8.78 23.13
N ALA A 309 27.24 -9.02 24.39
CA ALA A 309 27.18 -8.04 25.45
C ALA A 309 28.23 -6.94 25.28
N GLY A 310 27.85 -5.71 25.64
CA GLY A 310 28.74 -4.68 26.15
C GLY A 310 28.97 -3.48 25.25
N GLY A 311 28.39 -2.36 25.65
CA GLY A 311 28.75 -1.05 25.11
C GLY A 311 27.72 0.03 25.47
N SER A 312 27.80 0.60 26.66
CA SER A 312 27.05 1.79 27.05
C SER A 312 27.54 3.00 26.26
N ALA A 313 26.69 3.61 25.45
CA ALA A 313 26.92 4.95 24.92
C ALA A 313 25.72 5.83 25.29
N SER A 314 25.92 6.68 26.29
CA SER A 314 25.03 7.77 26.65
C SER A 314 25.14 8.88 25.60
N GLY A 315 24.18 8.93 24.67
CA GLY A 315 24.00 10.04 23.76
C GLY A 315 22.82 10.89 24.25
N THR A 316 23.12 12.08 24.75
CA THR A 316 22.13 13.10 25.10
C THR A 316 21.43 13.62 23.86
N ALA A 317 20.23 13.14 23.61
CA ALA A 317 19.33 13.74 22.62
C ALA A 317 18.82 15.08 23.15
N SER A 318 19.16 16.17 22.51
CA SER A 318 18.58 17.49 22.75
C SER A 318 17.10 17.45 22.40
N GLN A 319 16.26 17.41 23.43
CA GLN A 319 14.81 17.57 23.29
C GLN A 319 14.51 19.05 22.97
N GLY A 320 14.31 19.36 21.71
CA GLY A 320 13.59 20.58 21.30
C GLY A 320 12.16 20.48 21.82
N ARG A 321 11.85 21.32 22.81
CA ARG A 321 10.48 21.47 23.35
C ARG A 321 9.61 22.13 22.28
N THR A 322 8.97 21.34 21.41
CA THR A 322 7.82 21.80 20.66
C THR A 322 6.57 21.61 21.53
N ASN A 323 5.79 22.67 21.66
CA ASN A 323 4.56 22.69 22.42
C ASN A 323 3.56 21.72 21.77
N PRO A 324 2.99 20.70 22.47
CA PRO A 324 2.14 19.70 21.82
C PRO A 324 0.77 20.23 21.39
N ASN A 325 0.49 21.54 21.55
CA ASN A 325 -0.84 22.13 21.38
C ASN A 325 -0.98 23.03 20.14
N ASP A 326 0.00 23.09 19.22
CA ASP A 326 -0.12 23.86 17.97
C ASP A 326 -0.26 22.94 16.76
N GLY A 327 -1.47 22.38 16.57
CA GLY A 327 -1.80 21.50 15.45
C GLY A 327 -1.56 22.17 14.08
N SER A 328 -1.85 23.47 13.97
CA SER A 328 -1.73 24.22 12.71
C SER A 328 -0.27 24.41 12.27
N ALA A 329 0.63 24.71 13.22
CA ALA A 329 2.05 24.83 12.92
C ALA A 329 2.66 23.49 12.43
N GLY A 330 2.21 22.37 13.01
CA GLY A 330 2.64 21.04 12.57
C GLY A 330 2.11 20.63 11.20
N ALA A 331 0.89 21.02 10.84
CA ALA A 331 0.28 20.78 9.53
C ALA A 331 0.99 21.58 8.43
N ARG A 332 1.26 22.86 8.68
CA ARG A 332 1.99 23.73 7.74
C ARG A 332 3.41 23.24 7.51
N ASP A 333 4.16 22.86 8.55
CA ASP A 333 5.50 22.29 8.39
C ASP A 333 5.47 20.99 7.57
N THR A 334 4.42 20.20 7.70
CA THR A 334 4.22 18.98 6.90
C THR A 334 3.98 19.32 5.44
N ALA A 335 3.09 20.27 5.11
CA ALA A 335 2.85 20.73 3.76
C ALA A 335 4.11 21.36 3.13
N ASP A 336 4.82 22.20 3.88
CA ASP A 336 6.08 22.81 3.43
C ASP A 336 7.17 21.77 3.10
N ARG A 337 7.23 20.64 3.82
CA ARG A 337 8.18 19.56 3.50
C ARG A 337 7.85 18.89 2.17
N VAL A 338 6.58 18.71 1.86
CA VAL A 338 6.12 18.14 0.59
C VAL A 338 6.39 19.11 -0.55
N ILE A 339 6.10 20.39 -0.37
CA ILE A 339 6.42 21.45 -1.36
C ILE A 339 7.92 21.48 -1.64
N ARG A 340 8.75 21.46 -0.60
CA ARG A 340 10.21 21.43 -0.76
C ARG A 340 10.71 20.19 -1.51
N LEU A 341 10.06 19.05 -1.38
CA LEU A 341 10.38 17.88 -2.20
C LEU A 341 10.17 18.20 -3.69
N TYR A 342 9.00 18.66 -4.09
CA TYR A 342 8.70 18.98 -5.48
C TYR A 342 9.61 20.07 -6.05
N GLN A 343 9.91 21.10 -5.27
CA GLN A 343 10.87 22.15 -5.65
C GLN A 343 12.28 21.59 -5.91
N ARG A 344 12.76 20.66 -5.06
CA ARG A 344 14.07 20.02 -5.27
C ARG A 344 14.09 19.14 -6.50
N LEU A 345 12.96 18.49 -6.81
CA LEU A 345 12.79 17.65 -8.01
C LEU A 345 12.58 18.48 -9.29
N GLY A 346 12.39 19.80 -9.18
CA GLY A 346 12.08 20.66 -10.32
C GLY A 346 10.68 20.42 -10.91
N LEU A 347 9.77 19.82 -10.13
CA LEU A 347 8.42 19.49 -10.57
C LEU A 347 7.47 20.69 -10.38
N PRO A 348 6.48 20.85 -11.27
CA PRO A 348 5.49 21.93 -11.16
C PRO A 348 4.60 21.75 -9.92
N LEU A 349 4.36 22.82 -9.16
CA LEU A 349 3.55 22.76 -7.95
C LEU A 349 2.04 22.62 -8.24
N ASP A 350 1.57 23.07 -9.40
CA ASP A 350 0.18 22.88 -9.83
C ASP A 350 -0.18 21.41 -10.03
N THR A 351 0.78 20.59 -10.50
CA THR A 351 0.57 19.13 -10.59
C THR A 351 0.57 18.46 -9.21
N LEU A 352 1.33 18.99 -8.24
CA LEU A 352 1.40 18.46 -6.88
C LEU A 352 0.03 18.43 -6.21
N ALA A 353 -0.75 19.50 -6.31
CA ALA A 353 -2.07 19.58 -5.66
C ALA A 353 -3.02 18.44 -6.11
N ALA A 354 -3.00 18.12 -7.41
CA ALA A 354 -3.85 17.05 -7.96
C ALA A 354 -3.29 15.65 -7.72
N GLN A 355 -1.95 15.52 -7.69
CA GLN A 355 -1.25 14.24 -7.68
C GLN A 355 -1.05 13.67 -6.28
N ALA A 356 -0.84 14.55 -5.29
CA ALA A 356 -0.44 14.14 -3.94
C ALA A 356 -1.62 13.83 -3.02
N VAL A 357 -1.44 12.80 -2.21
CA VAL A 357 -2.25 12.49 -1.04
C VAL A 357 -1.34 12.45 0.19
N ILE A 358 -1.71 13.12 1.26
CA ILE A 358 -0.90 13.11 2.49
C ILE A 358 -1.28 11.90 3.36
N THR A 359 -0.25 11.19 3.82
CA THR A 359 -0.43 10.01 4.68
C THR A 359 0.49 10.05 5.89
N PRO A 360 0.21 9.23 6.92
CA PRO A 360 1.24 8.86 7.88
C PRO A 360 2.41 8.16 7.18
N ALA A 361 3.60 8.29 7.73
CA ALA A 361 4.82 7.65 7.18
C ALA A 361 4.71 6.12 7.09
N CYS A 362 3.99 5.51 8.02
CA CYS A 362 3.71 4.08 8.07
C CYS A 362 2.40 3.82 8.81
N GLY A 363 2.06 2.55 9.07
CA GLY A 363 0.93 2.17 9.90
C GLY A 363 1.01 2.70 11.34
N LEU A 364 -0.14 2.84 12.01
CA LEU A 364 -0.28 3.47 13.33
C LEU A 364 -0.43 2.46 14.48
N ALA A 365 -0.27 1.17 14.24
CA ALA A 365 -0.47 0.13 15.25
C ALA A 365 0.37 0.31 16.53
N GLY A 366 1.56 0.93 16.42
CA GLY A 366 2.45 1.22 17.54
C GLY A 366 2.15 2.50 18.29
N ALA A 367 1.22 3.31 17.81
CA ALA A 367 0.82 4.55 18.46
C ALA A 367 -0.23 4.29 19.56
N SER A 368 -0.37 5.23 20.48
CA SER A 368 -1.57 5.26 21.33
C SER A 368 -2.80 5.71 20.51
N PRO A 369 -4.03 5.41 20.93
CA PRO A 369 -5.24 5.87 20.23
C PRO A 369 -5.29 7.38 20.02
N ALA A 370 -4.85 8.16 21.00
CA ALA A 370 -4.78 9.63 20.89
C ALA A 370 -3.74 10.08 19.85
N GLN A 371 -2.57 9.43 19.82
CA GLN A 371 -1.54 9.74 18.83
C GLN A 371 -1.98 9.34 17.41
N ALA A 372 -2.64 8.19 17.26
CA ALA A 372 -3.16 7.76 15.97
C ALA A 372 -4.19 8.75 15.42
N ARG A 373 -5.17 9.16 16.25
CA ARG A 373 -6.13 10.19 15.88
C ARG A 373 -5.44 11.49 15.48
N ALA A 374 -4.50 11.99 16.30
CA ALA A 374 -3.75 13.21 16.01
C ALA A 374 -2.93 13.14 14.71
N ALA A 375 -2.39 11.96 14.38
CA ALA A 375 -1.68 11.74 13.11
C ALA A 375 -2.63 11.84 11.91
N LEU A 376 -3.82 11.22 11.97
CA LEU A 376 -4.82 11.30 10.90
C LEU A 376 -5.37 12.72 10.74
N THR A 377 -5.69 13.41 11.86
CA THR A 377 -6.06 14.84 11.85
C THR A 377 -5.01 15.68 11.15
N ARG A 378 -3.73 15.48 11.51
CA ARG A 378 -2.61 16.23 10.90
C ARG A 378 -2.45 15.92 9.41
N CYS A 379 -2.68 14.68 8.96
CA CYS A 379 -2.67 14.36 7.53
C CYS A 379 -3.74 15.16 6.78
N ARG A 380 -4.97 15.18 7.30
CA ARG A 380 -6.07 15.95 6.70
C ARG A 380 -5.77 17.45 6.66
N GLU A 381 -5.33 18.03 7.78
CA GLU A 381 -5.00 19.46 7.87
C GLU A 381 -3.82 19.83 6.95
N ALA A 382 -2.79 18.97 6.88
CA ALA A 382 -1.65 19.20 6.00
C ALA A 382 -2.03 19.09 4.51
N GLY A 383 -2.95 18.17 4.17
CA GLY A 383 -3.49 18.07 2.81
C GLY A 383 -4.24 19.34 2.41
N SER A 384 -5.16 19.82 3.25
CA SER A 384 -5.88 21.08 3.00
C SER A 384 -4.93 22.28 2.87
N MET A 385 -3.97 22.39 3.79
CA MET A 385 -2.95 23.44 3.76
C MET A 385 -2.08 23.40 2.50
N LEU A 386 -1.74 22.18 2.02
CA LEU A 386 -0.98 22.01 0.78
C LEU A 386 -1.73 22.58 -0.42
N ALA A 387 -3.03 22.28 -0.53
CA ALA A 387 -3.86 22.81 -1.61
C ALA A 387 -3.97 24.34 -1.56
N GLU A 388 -4.23 24.91 -0.37
CA GLU A 388 -4.29 26.36 -0.17
C GLU A 388 -2.99 27.06 -0.57
N LEU A 389 -1.83 26.57 -0.09
CA LEU A 389 -0.52 27.15 -0.41
C LEU A 389 -0.18 27.11 -1.90
N ILE A 390 -0.66 26.10 -2.63
CA ILE A 390 -0.43 25.99 -4.07
C ILE A 390 -1.35 26.97 -4.82
N GLU A 391 -2.60 27.12 -4.40
CA GLU A 391 -3.52 28.11 -4.98
C GLU A 391 -2.98 29.54 -4.82
N GLU A 392 -2.52 29.91 -3.62
CA GLU A 392 -1.90 31.22 -3.35
C GLU A 392 -0.68 31.51 -4.24
N THR A 393 0.16 30.48 -4.52
CA THR A 393 1.33 30.65 -5.39
C THR A 393 0.99 30.76 -6.87
N GLY A 394 -0.16 30.22 -7.29
CA GLY A 394 -0.66 30.32 -8.68
C GLY A 394 -1.33 31.64 -9.03
N GLU A 395 -1.76 32.41 -8.04
CA GLU A 395 -2.43 33.73 -8.21
C GLU A 395 -1.46 34.93 -8.27
N GLU A 396 -0.16 34.76 -8.01
CA GLU A 396 0.79 35.86 -8.17
C GLU A 396 0.96 36.21 -9.68
N PRO A 397 0.58 37.40 -10.10
CA PRO A 397 0.72 37.83 -11.51
C PRO A 397 2.20 37.91 -11.89
N ARG A 398 2.59 37.18 -12.92
CA ARG A 398 3.91 37.25 -13.54
C ARG A 398 4.15 38.63 -14.20
#